data_fe43a4d0b00ef4e5852f311cf7164508
#
_entry.id   fe43a4d0b00ef4e5852f311cf7164508
#
_cell.length_a   1.000
_cell.length_b   1.000
_cell.length_c   1.000
_cell.angle_alpha   90.00
_cell.angle_beta   90.00
_cell.angle_gamma   90.00
#
_symmetry.space_group_name_H-M   'P 1'
#
loop_
_entity.id
_entity.type
_entity.pdbx_description
1 polymer ?
#
loop_
_entity_poly.entity_id
_entity_poly.type
_entity_poly.pdbx_seq_one_letter_code
_entity_poly.pdbx_strand_id
1 'polypeptide(L)'
;MLNNCRALDLTDEKGFLCGKILADLGADVIKIERPEGDLSRKMGNFWHDIPDPEKSLYWFAYNSNKKGITLNIETADGVEIFKKLVKTADFVIESFTPGYMDKLGIGYSNMSKLNKGIIWASITPFGQEGPYRDYKDSDIVVMGMSGTMYQTGERDEAPLHISMPQAYLHAGADAAVGSMIAYYHREKTGKGQYVDVSLQHSAAWFQANAIPTFELSGGILRRAGAFRVGMSKDVGQRQVWPCKDGYVFFNVIGGKQGAKLLKSLTEWMDSEGMATDYLRNKDWDNFDMFSVRRDEIANIQEPIGEFFKAHTSKELWNGAVPRQISLGPLSSMEDLLEDEGLQGRNFWKEIEHPELGTTITYPGQFVQSSEEDYSTRFRAPLIGEHNEEAYSSIGLAREELLILKQAGII
;
A
#
# COMPACT_ATOMS: atom_id res chain seq x y z
N MET A 1 11.49 0.93 17.81
CA MET A 1 11.64 -0.55 17.67
C MET A 1 12.97 -0.94 17.01
N LEU A 2 13.33 -0.35 15.87
CA LEU A 2 14.54 -0.70 15.11
C LEU A 2 15.68 0.35 15.24
N ASN A 3 15.70 1.15 16.31
CA ASN A 3 16.63 2.29 16.47
C ASN A 3 18.12 1.92 16.41
N ASN A 4 18.46 0.64 16.63
CA ASN A 4 19.84 0.15 16.55
C ASN A 4 20.10 -0.72 15.30
N CYS A 5 19.15 -0.75 14.36
CA CYS A 5 19.24 -1.54 13.15
C CYS A 5 19.56 -0.66 11.95
N ARG A 6 20.38 -1.15 11.03
CA ARG A 6 20.67 -0.53 9.74
C ARG A 6 20.12 -1.37 8.60
N ALA A 7 19.46 -0.73 7.64
CA ALA A 7 18.98 -1.36 6.42
C ALA A 7 19.63 -0.71 5.18
N LEU A 8 20.04 -1.53 4.23
CA LEU A 8 20.48 -1.09 2.90
C LEU A 8 19.33 -1.32 1.93
N ASP A 9 18.82 -0.25 1.33
CA ASP A 9 17.67 -0.28 0.42
C ASP A 9 18.14 -0.02 -1.01
N LEU A 10 18.21 -1.09 -1.83
CA LEU A 10 18.57 -1.05 -3.25
C LEU A 10 17.33 -1.24 -4.15
N THR A 11 16.13 -1.07 -3.60
CA THR A 11 14.89 -1.28 -4.37
C THR A 11 14.63 -0.13 -5.34
N ASP A 12 13.90 -0.41 -6.39
CA ASP A 12 13.13 0.55 -7.17
C ASP A 12 11.70 0.67 -6.60
N GLU A 13 10.77 1.25 -7.37
CA GLU A 13 9.38 1.46 -6.96
C GLU A 13 8.67 0.20 -6.47
N LYS A 14 9.12 -0.99 -6.86
CA LYS A 14 8.53 -2.28 -6.42
C LYS A 14 8.70 -2.54 -4.92
N GLY A 15 9.75 -1.99 -4.31
CA GLY A 15 10.11 -2.28 -2.93
C GLY A 15 10.22 -1.07 -2.00
N PHE A 16 10.04 0.15 -2.47
CA PHE A 16 10.23 1.37 -1.66
C PHE A 16 9.47 1.33 -0.34
N LEU A 17 8.24 0.80 -0.34
CA LEU A 17 7.43 0.76 0.87
C LEU A 17 8.04 -0.14 1.95
N CYS A 18 8.76 -1.20 1.59
CA CYS A 18 9.47 -2.03 2.58
C CYS A 18 10.50 -1.19 3.34
N GLY A 19 11.40 -0.50 2.63
CA GLY A 19 12.39 0.39 3.23
C GLY A 19 11.75 1.52 4.04
N LYS A 20 10.64 2.11 3.55
CA LYS A 20 9.87 3.13 4.26
C LYS A 20 9.33 2.62 5.60
N ILE A 21 8.70 1.45 5.61
CA ILE A 21 8.17 0.86 6.86
C ILE A 21 9.30 0.61 7.86
N LEU A 22 10.44 0.06 7.44
CA LEU A 22 11.58 -0.15 8.35
C LEU A 22 12.13 1.19 8.87
N ALA A 23 12.18 2.24 8.03
CA ALA A 23 12.59 3.57 8.45
C ALA A 23 11.62 4.19 9.46
N ASP A 24 10.32 4.05 9.23
CA ASP A 24 9.28 4.53 10.16
C ASP A 24 9.36 3.80 11.51
N LEU A 25 9.69 2.51 11.50
CA LEU A 25 9.96 1.71 12.71
C LEU A 25 11.29 2.07 13.42
N GLY A 26 12.04 3.02 12.88
CA GLY A 26 13.25 3.59 13.51
C GLY A 26 14.57 3.08 12.97
N ALA A 27 14.61 2.21 11.96
CA ALA A 27 15.86 1.76 11.37
C ALA A 27 16.61 2.91 10.66
N ASP A 28 17.94 2.88 10.72
CA ASP A 28 18.83 3.69 9.88
C ASP A 28 18.83 3.12 8.46
N VAL A 29 17.86 3.55 7.64
CA VAL A 29 17.70 3.05 6.27
C VAL A 29 18.51 3.89 5.31
N ILE A 30 19.49 3.26 4.66
CA ILE A 30 20.33 3.85 3.63
C ILE A 30 19.80 3.42 2.27
N LYS A 31 19.13 4.33 1.57
CA LYS A 31 18.71 4.18 0.17
C LYS A 31 19.94 4.33 -0.73
N ILE A 32 20.24 3.29 -1.48
CA ILE A 32 21.38 3.24 -2.40
C ILE A 32 20.86 3.42 -3.82
N GLU A 33 21.28 4.49 -4.46
CA GLU A 33 20.93 4.85 -5.83
C GLU A 33 22.16 4.74 -6.74
N ARG A 34 21.94 4.76 -8.05
CA ARG A 34 23.03 5.02 -9.02
C ARG A 34 23.53 6.46 -8.87
N PRO A 35 24.77 6.78 -9.35
CA PRO A 35 25.31 8.15 -9.27
C PRO A 35 24.40 9.24 -9.83
N GLU A 36 23.62 8.92 -10.87
CA GLU A 36 22.66 9.82 -11.51
C GLU A 36 21.25 9.82 -10.85
N GLY A 37 21.09 9.11 -9.74
CA GLY A 37 19.82 8.92 -9.05
C GLY A 37 19.00 7.73 -9.56
N ASP A 38 17.95 7.41 -8.84
CA ASP A 38 17.02 6.34 -9.18
C ASP A 38 16.09 6.74 -10.34
N LEU A 39 15.71 5.78 -11.20
CA LEU A 39 14.83 6.05 -12.33
C LEU A 39 13.43 6.51 -11.89
N SER A 40 12.95 6.07 -10.75
CA SER A 40 11.67 6.48 -10.18
C SER A 40 11.60 7.96 -9.83
N ARG A 41 12.73 8.65 -9.66
CA ARG A 41 12.77 10.12 -9.51
C ARG A 41 12.25 10.84 -10.75
N LYS A 42 12.18 10.16 -11.90
CA LYS A 42 11.61 10.67 -13.15
C LYS A 42 10.12 10.40 -13.29
N MET A 43 9.50 9.70 -12.31
CA MET A 43 8.06 9.46 -12.29
C MET A 43 7.33 10.71 -11.78
N GLY A 44 6.42 11.24 -12.58
CA GLY A 44 5.49 12.32 -12.18
C GLY A 44 4.40 11.77 -11.25
N ASN A 45 3.64 12.58 -10.55
CA ASN A 45 3.55 14.03 -10.60
C ASN A 45 4.77 14.69 -9.96
N PHE A 46 5.08 15.90 -10.40
CA PHE A 46 6.18 16.71 -9.88
C PHE A 46 5.65 17.93 -9.11
N TRP A 47 6.42 18.42 -8.17
CA TRP A 47 6.12 19.66 -7.48
C TRP A 47 5.96 20.82 -8.47
N HIS A 48 4.81 21.50 -8.44
CA HIS A 48 4.39 22.54 -9.38
C HIS A 48 4.47 22.15 -10.87
N ASP A 49 4.30 20.86 -11.18
CA ASP A 49 4.39 20.30 -12.54
C ASP A 49 5.74 20.59 -13.25
N ILE A 50 6.81 20.82 -12.47
CA ILE A 50 8.17 21.04 -12.99
C ILE A 50 8.92 19.70 -12.99
N PRO A 51 9.17 19.09 -14.17
CA PRO A 51 9.94 17.85 -14.25
C PRO A 51 11.37 18.03 -13.75
N ASP A 52 11.67 17.45 -12.60
CA ASP A 52 12.95 17.53 -11.92
C ASP A 52 13.10 16.27 -11.04
N PRO A 53 14.21 15.52 -11.12
CA PRO A 53 14.44 14.34 -10.28
C PRO A 53 14.37 14.59 -8.78
N GLU A 54 14.58 15.85 -8.34
CA GLU A 54 14.49 16.26 -6.94
C GLU A 54 13.10 16.81 -6.57
N LYS A 55 12.10 16.70 -7.48
CA LYS A 55 10.72 17.19 -7.28
C LYS A 55 9.64 16.15 -7.52
N SER A 56 10.00 14.88 -7.64
CA SER A 56 9.04 13.79 -7.80
C SER A 56 8.24 13.59 -6.51
N LEU A 57 6.91 13.79 -6.57
CA LEU A 57 6.01 13.56 -5.44
C LEU A 57 5.93 12.07 -5.09
N TYR A 58 6.11 11.19 -6.08
CA TYR A 58 6.20 9.76 -5.85
C TYR A 58 7.43 9.39 -5.00
N TRP A 59 8.59 9.98 -5.33
CA TRP A 59 9.80 9.82 -4.53
C TRP A 59 9.61 10.31 -3.10
N PHE A 60 9.00 11.47 -2.92
CA PHE A 60 8.72 12.04 -1.60
C PHE A 60 7.88 11.12 -0.74
N ALA A 61 6.81 10.55 -1.32
CA ALA A 61 5.86 9.71 -0.59
C ALA A 61 6.52 8.44 -0.01
N TYR A 62 7.41 7.79 -0.77
CA TYR A 62 7.90 6.46 -0.40
C TYR A 62 9.35 6.41 0.08
N ASN A 63 10.07 7.54 0.07
CA ASN A 63 11.47 7.57 0.53
C ASN A 63 11.72 8.52 1.71
N SER A 64 10.67 9.07 2.33
CA SER A 64 10.78 9.80 3.58
C SER A 64 11.36 8.91 4.70
N ASN A 65 12.02 9.51 5.69
CA ASN A 65 12.76 8.85 6.77
C ASN A 65 14.00 8.05 6.34
N LYS A 66 14.37 8.03 5.06
CA LYS A 66 15.59 7.36 4.57
C LYS A 66 16.74 8.34 4.40
N LYS A 67 17.97 7.85 4.52
CA LYS A 67 19.18 8.54 4.06
C LYS A 67 19.45 8.11 2.62
N GLY A 68 19.90 9.03 1.76
CA GLY A 68 20.22 8.74 0.35
C GLY A 68 21.71 8.76 0.10
N ILE A 69 22.24 7.70 -0.50
CA ILE A 69 23.60 7.64 -1.04
C ILE A 69 23.59 7.18 -2.48
N THR A 70 24.64 7.53 -3.20
CA THR A 70 24.88 7.04 -4.56
C THR A 70 25.99 6.01 -4.58
N LEU A 71 25.81 4.89 -5.30
CA LEU A 71 26.82 3.84 -5.46
C LEU A 71 26.60 3.05 -6.75
N ASN A 72 27.62 2.99 -7.59
CA ASN A 72 27.63 2.13 -8.77
C ASN A 72 28.16 0.74 -8.39
N ILE A 73 27.25 -0.17 -8.04
CA ILE A 73 27.55 -1.55 -7.66
C ILE A 73 28.03 -2.44 -8.83
N GLU A 74 28.06 -1.93 -10.06
CA GLU A 74 28.57 -2.65 -11.24
C GLU A 74 30.10 -2.51 -11.38
N THR A 75 30.73 -1.59 -10.62
CA THR A 75 32.16 -1.39 -10.60
C THR A 75 32.84 -2.22 -9.51
N ALA A 76 34.12 -2.57 -9.69
CA ALA A 76 34.87 -3.32 -8.69
C ALA A 76 34.96 -2.58 -7.35
N ASP A 77 35.21 -1.29 -7.38
CA ASP A 77 35.26 -0.45 -6.18
C ASP A 77 33.88 -0.33 -5.52
N GLY A 78 32.80 -0.18 -6.31
CA GLY A 78 31.44 -0.16 -5.80
C GLY A 78 31.05 -1.47 -5.12
N VAL A 79 31.46 -2.61 -5.68
CA VAL A 79 31.28 -3.94 -5.04
C VAL A 79 32.01 -4.00 -3.68
N GLU A 80 33.25 -3.51 -3.59
CA GLU A 80 34.00 -3.55 -2.32
C GLU A 80 33.40 -2.57 -1.28
N ILE A 81 32.93 -1.42 -1.71
CA ILE A 81 32.20 -0.47 -0.84
C ILE A 81 30.88 -1.12 -0.33
N PHE A 82 30.12 -1.75 -1.22
CA PHE A 82 28.88 -2.44 -0.84
C PHE A 82 29.15 -3.54 0.20
N LYS A 83 30.21 -4.31 0.03
CA LYS A 83 30.62 -5.34 1.02
C LYS A 83 30.95 -4.74 2.39
N LYS A 84 31.57 -3.55 2.42
CA LYS A 84 31.82 -2.82 3.68
C LYS A 84 30.50 -2.40 4.34
N LEU A 85 29.53 -1.87 3.56
CA LEU A 85 28.21 -1.49 4.06
C LEU A 85 27.46 -2.70 4.63
N VAL A 86 27.46 -3.85 3.93
CA VAL A 86 26.78 -5.08 4.38
C VAL A 86 27.30 -5.58 5.73
N LYS A 87 28.59 -5.38 6.03
CA LYS A 87 29.15 -5.77 7.34
C LYS A 87 28.55 -4.99 8.51
N THR A 88 28.00 -3.80 8.25
CA THR A 88 27.39 -2.94 9.26
C THR A 88 25.86 -2.97 9.24
N ALA A 89 25.27 -3.74 8.33
CA ALA A 89 23.84 -3.79 8.10
C ALA A 89 23.17 -4.98 8.79
N ASP A 90 21.92 -4.78 9.16
CA ASP A 90 21.01 -5.81 9.66
C ASP A 90 20.11 -6.34 8.54
N PHE A 91 19.74 -5.47 7.61
CA PHE A 91 18.86 -5.77 6.50
C PHE A 91 19.47 -5.32 5.17
N VAL A 92 19.24 -6.07 4.13
CA VAL A 92 19.39 -5.68 2.72
C VAL A 92 18.06 -5.92 2.03
N ILE A 93 17.57 -4.92 1.31
CA ILE A 93 16.33 -5.01 0.54
C ILE A 93 16.67 -4.67 -0.90
N GLU A 94 16.28 -5.54 -1.84
CA GLU A 94 16.56 -5.30 -3.26
C GLU A 94 15.35 -5.74 -4.13
N SER A 95 15.27 -5.20 -5.34
CA SER A 95 14.22 -5.53 -6.31
C SER A 95 14.77 -5.76 -7.73
N PHE A 96 16.02 -6.15 -7.82
CA PHE A 96 16.65 -6.50 -9.10
C PHE A 96 16.05 -7.78 -9.69
N THR A 97 16.29 -7.97 -10.98
CA THR A 97 15.93 -9.24 -11.63
C THR A 97 16.66 -10.40 -10.96
N PRO A 98 16.00 -11.58 -10.83
CA PRO A 98 16.60 -12.74 -10.19
C PRO A 98 18.00 -13.07 -10.73
N GLY A 99 18.96 -13.28 -9.81
CA GLY A 99 20.35 -13.59 -10.13
C GLY A 99 21.23 -12.40 -10.51
N TYR A 100 20.71 -11.16 -10.56
CA TYR A 100 21.53 -9.98 -10.87
C TYR A 100 22.64 -9.76 -9.82
N MET A 101 22.29 -9.75 -8.53
CA MET A 101 23.23 -9.56 -7.44
C MET A 101 24.27 -10.72 -7.36
N ASP A 102 23.85 -11.94 -7.71
CA ASP A 102 24.75 -13.10 -7.75
C ASP A 102 25.79 -12.97 -8.89
N LYS A 103 25.39 -12.46 -10.05
CA LYS A 103 26.32 -12.18 -11.17
C LYS A 103 27.38 -11.15 -10.79
N LEU A 104 27.05 -10.19 -9.94
CA LEU A 104 27.99 -9.21 -9.40
C LEU A 104 28.83 -9.76 -8.23
N GLY A 105 28.58 -10.99 -7.79
CA GLY A 105 29.27 -11.61 -6.64
C GLY A 105 28.88 -11.05 -5.28
N ILE A 106 27.77 -10.31 -5.20
CA ILE A 106 27.26 -9.66 -3.99
C ILE A 106 25.84 -10.12 -3.62
N GLY A 107 25.39 -11.26 -4.12
CA GLY A 107 24.12 -11.88 -3.72
C GLY A 107 24.16 -12.46 -2.31
N TYR A 108 23.01 -12.82 -1.78
CA TYR A 108 22.83 -13.34 -0.42
C TYR A 108 23.80 -14.47 -0.07
N SER A 109 24.03 -15.42 -0.97
CA SER A 109 24.92 -16.57 -0.77
C SER A 109 26.37 -16.17 -0.42
N ASN A 110 26.82 -15.03 -0.91
CA ASN A 110 28.15 -14.48 -0.62
C ASN A 110 28.12 -13.53 0.57
N MET A 111 27.10 -12.69 0.66
CA MET A 111 27.00 -11.67 1.73
C MET A 111 26.71 -12.28 3.10
N SER A 112 25.96 -13.36 3.16
CA SER A 112 25.70 -14.11 4.41
C SER A 112 26.97 -14.76 5.00
N LYS A 113 28.01 -14.97 4.19
CA LYS A 113 29.34 -15.43 4.68
C LYS A 113 30.10 -14.29 5.38
N LEU A 114 29.90 -13.05 4.93
CA LEU A 114 30.51 -11.85 5.51
C LEU A 114 29.75 -11.39 6.77
N ASN A 115 28.42 -11.51 6.75
CA ASN A 115 27.54 -11.15 7.85
C ASN A 115 26.50 -12.24 8.05
N LYS A 116 26.74 -13.14 9.01
CA LYS A 116 25.87 -14.30 9.27
C LYS A 116 24.48 -13.90 9.81
N GLY A 117 24.35 -12.70 10.33
CA GLY A 117 23.11 -12.15 10.85
C GLY A 117 22.29 -11.39 9.82
N ILE A 118 22.77 -11.24 8.58
CA ILE A 118 22.10 -10.43 7.57
C ILE A 118 20.73 -11.01 7.19
N ILE A 119 19.73 -10.16 7.18
CA ILE A 119 18.40 -10.46 6.65
C ILE A 119 18.33 -9.84 5.27
N TRP A 120 18.02 -10.66 4.28
CA TRP A 120 18.00 -10.23 2.88
C TRP A 120 16.63 -10.43 2.28
N ALA A 121 15.95 -9.35 1.90
CA ALA A 121 14.65 -9.39 1.25
C ALA A 121 14.79 -9.05 -0.24
N SER A 122 14.39 -9.99 -1.10
CA SER A 122 14.30 -9.79 -2.54
C SER A 122 12.85 -9.68 -2.96
N ILE A 123 12.49 -8.58 -3.63
CA ILE A 123 11.12 -8.27 -4.05
C ILE A 123 11.10 -8.32 -5.56
N THR A 124 10.49 -9.36 -6.12
CA THR A 124 10.49 -9.59 -7.57
C THR A 124 9.09 -9.87 -8.09
N PRO A 125 8.83 -9.68 -9.38
CA PRO A 125 7.49 -9.87 -9.95
C PRO A 125 6.88 -11.23 -9.67
N PHE A 126 7.66 -12.29 -9.86
CA PHE A 126 7.19 -13.68 -9.81
C PHE A 126 7.99 -14.58 -8.87
N GLY A 127 8.84 -14.00 -8.01
CA GLY A 127 9.72 -14.75 -7.11
C GLY A 127 11.06 -15.14 -7.73
N GLN A 128 11.93 -15.70 -6.91
CA GLN A 128 13.29 -16.10 -7.31
C GLN A 128 13.33 -17.44 -8.04
N GLU A 129 12.24 -18.19 -7.99
CA GLU A 129 12.11 -19.53 -8.58
C GLU A 129 10.80 -19.65 -9.38
N GLY A 130 10.66 -20.73 -10.14
CA GLY A 130 9.46 -21.04 -10.90
C GLY A 130 9.51 -20.60 -12.37
N PRO A 131 8.45 -20.93 -13.13
CA PRO A 131 8.45 -20.78 -14.60
C PRO A 131 8.41 -19.33 -15.08
N TYR A 132 7.99 -18.38 -14.26
CA TYR A 132 7.86 -16.96 -14.61
C TYR A 132 9.00 -16.09 -14.07
N ARG A 133 9.98 -16.69 -13.39
CA ARG A 133 11.08 -16.03 -12.73
C ARG A 133 11.73 -14.91 -13.56
N ASP A 134 11.96 -15.17 -14.84
CA ASP A 134 12.69 -14.27 -15.75
C ASP A 134 11.75 -13.41 -16.63
N TYR A 135 10.45 -13.40 -16.33
CA TYR A 135 9.48 -12.58 -17.07
C TYR A 135 9.62 -11.10 -16.68
N LYS A 136 9.43 -10.24 -17.68
CA LYS A 136 9.29 -8.80 -17.46
C LYS A 136 7.95 -8.47 -16.87
N ASP A 137 7.91 -7.42 -16.07
CA ASP A 137 6.72 -6.98 -15.37
C ASP A 137 6.38 -5.50 -15.56
N SER A 138 5.21 -5.20 -15.07
CA SER A 138 4.72 -3.93 -14.60
C SER A 138 3.60 -4.20 -13.60
N ASP A 139 3.22 -3.24 -12.78
CA ASP A 139 2.13 -3.44 -11.80
C ASP A 139 0.87 -4.00 -12.46
N ILE A 140 0.46 -3.45 -13.62
CA ILE A 140 -0.73 -3.89 -14.35
C ILE A 140 -0.66 -5.36 -14.80
N VAL A 141 0.52 -5.84 -15.19
CA VAL A 141 0.73 -7.25 -15.59
C VAL A 141 0.53 -8.15 -14.38
N VAL A 142 1.15 -7.81 -13.25
CA VAL A 142 1.03 -8.57 -12.01
C VAL A 142 -0.40 -8.55 -11.48
N MET A 143 -1.05 -7.39 -11.46
CA MET A 143 -2.45 -7.25 -11.04
C MET A 143 -3.41 -8.05 -11.93
N GLY A 144 -3.13 -8.12 -13.23
CA GLY A 144 -3.86 -9.00 -14.17
C GLY A 144 -3.66 -10.49 -13.87
N MET A 145 -2.41 -10.91 -13.67
CA MET A 145 -2.04 -12.31 -13.42
C MET A 145 -2.41 -12.80 -12.01
N SER A 146 -2.65 -11.91 -11.06
CA SER A 146 -3.12 -12.26 -9.71
C SER A 146 -4.62 -12.48 -9.61
N GLY A 147 -5.39 -12.18 -10.67
CA GLY A 147 -6.86 -12.28 -10.68
C GLY A 147 -7.56 -11.02 -10.13
N THR A 148 -6.84 -10.06 -9.57
CA THR A 148 -7.43 -8.87 -8.94
C THR A 148 -8.19 -8.01 -9.95
N MET A 149 -7.63 -7.76 -11.14
CA MET A 149 -8.30 -7.00 -12.18
C MET A 149 -9.57 -7.70 -12.71
N TYR A 150 -9.62 -9.03 -12.66
CA TYR A 150 -10.81 -9.76 -13.08
C TYR A 150 -12.06 -9.39 -12.26
N GLN A 151 -11.87 -8.99 -11.01
CA GLN A 151 -12.93 -8.59 -10.08
C GLN A 151 -13.10 -7.07 -9.95
N THR A 152 -12.30 -6.27 -10.66
CA THR A 152 -12.32 -4.80 -10.57
C THR A 152 -12.92 -4.20 -11.84
N GLY A 153 -13.92 -3.34 -11.70
CA GLY A 153 -14.60 -2.63 -12.79
C GLY A 153 -16.07 -2.98 -12.94
N GLU A 154 -16.70 -2.41 -13.95
CA GLU A 154 -18.09 -2.65 -14.32
C GLU A 154 -18.27 -4.03 -14.98
N ARG A 155 -19.49 -4.59 -14.83
CA ARG A 155 -19.79 -5.96 -15.24
C ARG A 155 -19.57 -6.21 -16.74
N ASP A 156 -20.04 -5.28 -17.55
CA ASP A 156 -20.14 -5.42 -19.02
C ASP A 156 -19.01 -4.64 -19.74
N GLU A 157 -18.02 -4.14 -18.97
CA GLU A 157 -16.87 -3.42 -19.49
C GLU A 157 -15.56 -4.21 -19.27
N ALA A 158 -14.47 -3.68 -19.82
CA ALA A 158 -13.14 -4.24 -19.61
C ALA A 158 -12.74 -4.16 -18.12
N PRO A 159 -11.94 -5.12 -17.61
CA PRO A 159 -11.36 -5.02 -16.28
C PRO A 159 -10.61 -3.71 -16.08
N LEU A 160 -10.73 -3.12 -14.90
CA LEU A 160 -10.04 -1.88 -14.56
C LEU A 160 -8.77 -2.16 -13.75
N HIS A 161 -7.75 -1.37 -14.00
CA HIS A 161 -6.58 -1.26 -13.17
C HIS A 161 -6.80 -0.14 -12.14
N ILE A 162 -6.47 -0.39 -10.89
CA ILE A 162 -6.48 0.64 -9.84
C ILE A 162 -5.33 1.62 -10.14
N SER A 163 -5.59 2.91 -10.10
CA SER A 163 -4.64 3.97 -10.51
C SER A 163 -3.36 4.05 -9.67
N MET A 164 -3.29 3.35 -8.54
CA MET A 164 -2.08 3.21 -7.73
C MET A 164 -1.47 1.81 -7.87
N PRO A 165 -0.14 1.66 -7.81
CA PRO A 165 0.54 0.38 -8.02
C PRO A 165 0.35 -0.56 -6.82
N GLN A 166 -0.80 -1.22 -6.76
CA GLN A 166 -1.22 -2.04 -5.62
C GLN A 166 -0.31 -3.24 -5.38
N ALA A 167 0.14 -3.93 -6.44
CA ALA A 167 1.05 -5.07 -6.26
C ALA A 167 2.37 -4.66 -5.60
N TYR A 168 2.91 -3.49 -5.97
CA TYR A 168 4.14 -2.96 -5.39
C TYR A 168 3.97 -2.60 -3.91
N LEU A 169 2.87 -1.93 -3.57
CA LEU A 169 2.59 -1.54 -2.19
C LEU A 169 2.38 -2.76 -1.27
N HIS A 170 1.62 -3.74 -1.73
CA HIS A 170 1.39 -4.95 -0.94
C HIS A 170 2.65 -5.79 -0.78
N ALA A 171 3.41 -6.00 -1.86
CA ALA A 171 4.67 -6.73 -1.76
C ALA A 171 5.70 -6.02 -0.88
N GLY A 172 5.75 -4.68 -0.93
CA GLY A 172 6.57 -3.89 -0.02
C GLY A 172 6.19 -4.07 1.45
N ALA A 173 4.89 -4.12 1.76
CA ALA A 173 4.40 -4.40 3.10
C ALA A 173 4.71 -5.86 3.54
N ASP A 174 4.46 -6.84 2.66
CA ASP A 174 4.76 -8.25 2.93
C ASP A 174 6.27 -8.48 3.15
N ALA A 175 7.12 -7.78 2.40
CA ALA A 175 8.57 -7.82 2.57
C ALA A 175 9.00 -7.24 3.92
N ALA A 176 8.36 -6.17 4.38
CA ALA A 176 8.60 -5.63 5.72
C ALA A 176 8.18 -6.64 6.80
N VAL A 177 7.01 -7.25 6.67
CA VAL A 177 6.54 -8.31 7.59
C VAL A 177 7.49 -9.51 7.57
N GLY A 178 7.87 -10.01 6.40
CA GLY A 178 8.82 -11.12 6.26
C GLY A 178 10.19 -10.79 6.88
N SER A 179 10.68 -9.56 6.68
CA SER A 179 11.91 -9.07 7.30
C SER A 179 11.82 -9.02 8.83
N MET A 180 10.69 -8.60 9.38
CA MET A 180 10.47 -8.57 10.84
C MET A 180 10.36 -9.97 11.44
N ILE A 181 9.75 -10.94 10.74
CA ILE A 181 9.74 -12.35 11.14
C ILE A 181 11.16 -12.90 11.16
N ALA A 182 11.96 -12.61 10.12
CA ALA A 182 13.36 -13.02 10.05
C ALA A 182 14.21 -12.34 11.14
N TYR A 183 13.91 -11.07 11.46
CA TYR A 183 14.56 -10.35 12.57
C TYR A 183 14.27 -11.02 13.92
N TYR A 184 13.01 -11.33 14.20
CA TYR A 184 12.64 -12.03 15.42
C TYR A 184 13.33 -13.41 15.55
N HIS A 185 13.43 -14.14 14.44
CA HIS A 185 14.18 -15.40 14.42
C HIS A 185 15.67 -15.17 14.69
N ARG A 186 16.29 -14.14 14.09
CA ARG A 186 17.69 -13.78 14.30
C ARG A 186 17.98 -13.45 15.77
N GLU A 187 17.11 -12.70 16.44
CA GLU A 187 17.28 -12.37 17.87
C GLU A 187 17.34 -13.61 18.76
N LYS A 188 16.73 -14.70 18.34
CA LYS A 188 16.76 -15.98 19.08
C LYS A 188 17.91 -16.91 18.69
N THR A 189 18.36 -16.86 17.45
CA THR A 189 19.29 -17.86 16.89
C THR A 189 20.64 -17.29 16.49
N GLY A 190 20.76 -15.97 16.38
CA GLY A 190 21.92 -15.27 15.84
C GLY A 190 22.08 -15.42 14.31
N LYS A 191 21.11 -15.99 13.61
CA LYS A 191 21.20 -16.29 12.17
C LYS A 191 20.21 -15.43 11.38
N GLY A 192 20.72 -14.76 10.35
CA GLY A 192 19.89 -14.09 9.35
C GLY A 192 19.17 -15.07 8.43
N GLN A 193 18.33 -14.54 7.55
CA GLN A 193 17.55 -15.33 6.60
C GLN A 193 17.44 -14.61 5.25
N TYR A 194 17.18 -15.41 4.21
CA TYR A 194 16.72 -14.91 2.92
C TYR A 194 15.18 -14.89 2.88
N VAL A 195 14.61 -13.79 2.44
CA VAL A 195 13.18 -13.58 2.31
C VAL A 195 12.87 -13.31 0.84
N ASP A 196 12.20 -14.22 0.18
CA ASP A 196 11.76 -14.09 -1.21
C ASP A 196 10.30 -13.64 -1.25
N VAL A 197 10.03 -12.48 -1.87
CA VAL A 197 8.70 -11.88 -1.97
C VAL A 197 8.33 -11.73 -3.43
N SER A 198 7.26 -12.40 -3.84
CA SER A 198 6.69 -12.29 -5.17
C SER A 198 5.52 -11.30 -5.17
N LEU A 199 5.58 -10.29 -6.05
CA LEU A 199 4.47 -9.35 -6.25
C LEU A 199 3.17 -10.09 -6.60
N GLN A 200 3.28 -11.15 -7.43
CA GLN A 200 2.12 -11.95 -7.81
C GLN A 200 1.51 -12.67 -6.61
N HIS A 201 2.33 -13.22 -5.70
CA HIS A 201 1.83 -13.85 -4.48
C HIS A 201 1.10 -12.84 -3.59
N SER A 202 1.71 -11.68 -3.34
CA SER A 202 1.12 -10.62 -2.54
C SER A 202 -0.23 -10.16 -3.11
N ALA A 203 -0.30 -9.92 -4.42
CA ALA A 203 -1.53 -9.53 -5.08
C ALA A 203 -2.58 -10.67 -5.15
N ALA A 204 -2.16 -11.93 -5.30
CA ALA A 204 -3.07 -13.08 -5.31
C ALA A 204 -3.66 -13.38 -3.91
N TRP A 205 -2.98 -12.98 -2.83
CA TRP A 205 -3.49 -13.12 -1.48
C TRP A 205 -4.82 -12.38 -1.26
N PHE A 206 -5.11 -11.33 -2.02
CA PHE A 206 -6.41 -10.63 -1.99
C PHE A 206 -7.56 -11.54 -2.44
N GLN A 207 -7.26 -12.62 -3.14
CA GLN A 207 -8.26 -13.58 -3.61
C GLN A 207 -8.56 -14.68 -2.59
N ALA A 208 -8.17 -14.49 -1.33
CA ALA A 208 -8.32 -15.49 -0.26
C ALA A 208 -9.77 -15.99 -0.06
N ASN A 209 -10.78 -15.19 -0.41
CA ASN A 209 -12.18 -15.59 -0.38
C ASN A 209 -12.70 -16.12 -1.73
N ALA A 210 -12.11 -15.69 -2.85
CA ALA A 210 -12.58 -16.06 -4.19
C ALA A 210 -12.24 -17.51 -4.53
N ILE A 211 -11.06 -17.98 -4.15
CA ILE A 211 -10.60 -19.36 -4.39
C ILE A 211 -11.47 -20.39 -3.66
N PRO A 212 -11.70 -20.30 -2.34
CA PRO A 212 -12.63 -21.20 -1.65
C PRO A 212 -14.07 -21.13 -2.20
N THR A 213 -14.54 -19.96 -2.60
CA THR A 213 -15.86 -19.82 -3.24
C THR A 213 -15.93 -20.64 -4.53
N PHE A 214 -14.91 -20.57 -5.37
CA PHE A 214 -14.83 -21.38 -6.60
C PHE A 214 -14.75 -22.89 -6.27
N GLU A 215 -13.85 -23.29 -5.40
CA GLU A 215 -13.61 -24.70 -5.04
C GLU A 215 -14.83 -25.36 -4.41
N LEU A 216 -15.55 -24.65 -3.52
CA LEU A 216 -16.66 -25.24 -2.77
C LEU A 216 -18.01 -25.14 -3.47
N SER A 217 -18.22 -24.13 -4.31
CA SER A 217 -19.54 -23.88 -4.93
C SER A 217 -19.51 -23.75 -6.46
N GLY A 218 -18.33 -23.78 -7.09
CA GLY A 218 -18.17 -23.49 -8.52
C GLY A 218 -18.47 -22.02 -8.87
N GLY A 219 -18.65 -21.16 -7.86
CA GLY A 219 -18.98 -19.75 -8.04
C GLY A 219 -17.77 -18.94 -8.46
N ILE A 220 -17.88 -18.21 -9.57
CA ILE A 220 -16.83 -17.30 -10.04
C ILE A 220 -17.19 -15.89 -9.62
N LEU A 221 -16.41 -15.32 -8.67
CA LEU A 221 -16.55 -13.92 -8.30
C LEU A 221 -16.09 -13.05 -9.46
N ARG A 222 -16.93 -12.12 -9.88
CA ARG A 222 -16.70 -11.24 -11.02
C ARG A 222 -16.81 -9.78 -10.59
N ARG A 223 -16.27 -8.88 -11.41
CA ARG A 223 -16.48 -7.45 -11.28
C ARG A 223 -17.97 -7.13 -11.43
N ALA A 224 -18.42 -6.15 -10.69
CA ALA A 224 -19.82 -5.76 -10.63
C ALA A 224 -20.02 -4.25 -10.35
N GLY A 225 -18.99 -3.44 -10.50
CA GLY A 225 -19.03 -2.00 -10.30
C GLY A 225 -19.55 -1.62 -8.92
N ALA A 226 -20.61 -0.84 -8.91
CA ALA A 226 -21.29 -0.40 -7.69
C ALA A 226 -22.02 -1.51 -6.91
N PHE A 227 -21.99 -2.77 -7.40
CA PHE A 227 -22.72 -3.89 -6.82
C PHE A 227 -21.78 -4.99 -6.33
N ARG A 228 -22.22 -5.72 -5.32
CA ARG A 228 -21.66 -7.00 -4.94
C ARG A 228 -22.54 -8.12 -5.49
N VAL A 229 -21.92 -9.09 -6.16
CA VAL A 229 -22.57 -10.32 -6.62
C VAL A 229 -22.11 -11.51 -5.78
N GLY A 230 -22.93 -12.54 -5.68
CA GLY A 230 -22.57 -13.80 -5.02
C GLY A 230 -23.33 -14.13 -3.72
N MET A 231 -24.16 -13.21 -3.19
CA MET A 231 -25.07 -13.55 -2.09
C MET A 231 -26.39 -14.15 -2.57
N SER A 232 -26.90 -13.69 -3.71
CA SER A 232 -28.03 -14.31 -4.42
C SER A 232 -27.61 -14.59 -5.87
N LYS A 233 -28.10 -15.67 -6.47
CA LYS A 233 -27.74 -16.05 -7.84
C LYS A 233 -28.19 -15.03 -8.89
N ASP A 234 -29.25 -14.28 -8.60
CA ASP A 234 -29.95 -13.45 -9.58
C ASP A 234 -29.96 -11.94 -9.24
N VAL A 235 -29.48 -11.56 -8.08
CA VAL A 235 -29.64 -10.21 -7.54
C VAL A 235 -28.30 -9.62 -7.13
N GLY A 236 -27.96 -8.46 -7.69
CA GLY A 236 -26.83 -7.65 -7.25
C GLY A 236 -27.20 -6.82 -6.02
N GLN A 237 -26.38 -6.88 -4.99
CA GLN A 237 -26.49 -6.01 -3.83
C GLN A 237 -25.75 -4.71 -4.10
N ARG A 238 -26.47 -3.59 -4.20
CA ARG A 238 -25.84 -2.28 -4.38
C ARG A 238 -25.07 -1.90 -3.12
N GLN A 239 -23.85 -1.45 -3.29
CA GLN A 239 -22.95 -1.02 -2.22
C GLN A 239 -22.56 0.45 -2.34
N VAL A 240 -22.37 0.94 -3.54
CA VAL A 240 -22.02 2.33 -3.81
C VAL A 240 -23.26 3.05 -4.35
N TRP A 241 -23.64 4.11 -3.68
CA TRP A 241 -24.87 4.84 -3.94
C TRP A 241 -24.57 6.31 -4.23
N PRO A 242 -25.14 6.89 -5.29
CA PRO A 242 -25.03 8.31 -5.51
C PRO A 242 -25.82 9.06 -4.43
N CYS A 243 -25.24 10.16 -3.95
CA CYS A 243 -25.87 11.15 -3.12
C CYS A 243 -25.79 12.52 -3.80
N LYS A 244 -26.26 13.57 -3.14
CA LYS A 244 -26.38 14.90 -3.75
C LYS A 244 -25.04 15.50 -4.20
N ASP A 245 -23.94 15.17 -3.52
CA ASP A 245 -22.59 15.75 -3.71
C ASP A 245 -21.51 14.73 -3.98
N GLY A 246 -21.87 13.47 -4.19
CA GLY A 246 -20.90 12.40 -4.44
C GLY A 246 -21.49 11.02 -4.28
N TYR A 247 -20.85 10.18 -3.46
CA TYR A 247 -21.27 8.81 -3.23
C TYR A 247 -21.18 8.43 -1.76
N VAL A 248 -22.02 7.46 -1.35
CA VAL A 248 -21.96 6.82 -0.04
C VAL A 248 -21.90 5.30 -0.19
N PHE A 249 -21.30 4.66 0.77
CA PHE A 249 -21.33 3.21 0.93
C PHE A 249 -22.49 2.81 1.85
N PHE A 250 -23.30 1.88 1.41
CA PHE A 250 -24.38 1.30 2.22
C PHE A 250 -24.74 -0.10 1.72
N ASN A 251 -24.98 -1.05 2.65
CA ASN A 251 -25.40 -2.41 2.32
C ASN A 251 -26.79 -2.72 2.82
N VAL A 252 -27.64 -3.23 1.94
CA VAL A 252 -28.89 -3.89 2.33
C VAL A 252 -28.53 -5.32 2.77
N ILE A 253 -28.62 -5.59 4.06
CA ILE A 253 -28.26 -6.89 4.65
C ILE A 253 -29.46 -7.50 5.39
N GLY A 254 -29.54 -8.83 5.38
CA GLY A 254 -30.54 -9.58 6.14
C GLY A 254 -30.09 -9.97 7.55
N GLY A 255 -30.94 -10.74 8.24
CA GLY A 255 -30.70 -11.21 9.59
C GLY A 255 -30.92 -10.13 10.66
N LYS A 256 -30.70 -10.47 11.93
CA LYS A 256 -31.04 -9.60 13.08
C LYS A 256 -30.41 -8.20 13.03
N GLN A 257 -29.14 -8.13 12.62
CA GLN A 257 -28.44 -6.85 12.51
C GLN A 257 -28.97 -6.01 11.34
N GLY A 258 -29.20 -6.66 10.18
CA GLY A 258 -29.78 -6.02 9.01
C GLY A 258 -31.22 -5.51 9.27
N ALA A 259 -32.03 -6.29 9.95
CA ALA A 259 -33.37 -5.89 10.33
C ALA A 259 -33.39 -4.60 11.15
N LYS A 260 -32.54 -4.50 12.20
CA LYS A 260 -32.40 -3.29 13.00
C LYS A 260 -31.99 -2.08 12.16
N LEU A 261 -30.97 -2.25 11.31
CA LEU A 261 -30.46 -1.20 10.45
C LEU A 261 -31.52 -0.71 9.45
N LEU A 262 -32.22 -1.63 8.79
CA LEU A 262 -33.23 -1.29 7.78
C LEU A 262 -34.49 -0.68 8.39
N LYS A 263 -34.88 -1.09 9.59
CA LYS A 263 -35.94 -0.42 10.37
C LYS A 263 -35.56 1.01 10.69
N SER A 264 -34.36 1.24 11.26
CA SER A 264 -33.89 2.59 11.59
C SER A 264 -33.79 3.49 10.35
N LEU A 265 -33.34 2.95 9.21
CA LEU A 265 -33.31 3.70 7.94
C LEU A 265 -34.74 4.02 7.46
N THR A 266 -35.64 3.05 7.52
CA THR A 266 -37.05 3.25 7.12
C THR A 266 -37.72 4.32 7.98
N GLU A 267 -37.51 4.31 9.30
CA GLU A 267 -38.02 5.30 10.24
C GLU A 267 -37.47 6.69 9.94
N TRP A 268 -36.18 6.79 9.58
CA TRP A 268 -35.58 8.07 9.16
C TRP A 268 -36.22 8.57 7.86
N MET A 269 -36.29 7.72 6.83
CA MET A 269 -36.95 8.06 5.57
C MET A 269 -38.42 8.47 5.79
N ASP A 270 -39.14 7.82 6.72
CA ASP A 270 -40.51 8.11 7.04
C ASP A 270 -40.66 9.47 7.73
N SER A 271 -39.77 9.83 8.63
CA SER A 271 -39.75 11.14 9.29
C SER A 271 -39.58 12.30 8.30
N GLU A 272 -39.05 12.04 7.11
CA GLU A 272 -38.89 13.00 6.03
C GLU A 272 -39.92 12.82 4.90
N GLY A 273 -40.89 11.92 5.08
CA GLY A 273 -41.97 11.66 4.11
C GLY A 273 -41.51 10.91 2.85
N MET A 274 -40.32 10.27 2.89
CA MET A 274 -39.72 9.58 1.75
C MET A 274 -39.80 8.02 1.84
N ALA A 275 -40.31 7.47 2.94
CA ALA A 275 -40.55 6.03 3.03
C ALA A 275 -41.73 5.61 2.20
N THR A 276 -41.62 4.52 1.45
CA THR A 276 -42.74 3.91 0.73
C THR A 276 -43.58 3.03 1.67
N ASP A 277 -44.83 2.76 1.30
CA ASP A 277 -45.69 1.80 2.05
C ASP A 277 -45.07 0.41 2.07
N TYR A 278 -44.33 0.03 1.03
CA TYR A 278 -43.60 -1.22 0.98
C TYR A 278 -42.55 -1.29 2.09
N LEU A 279 -41.70 -0.28 2.26
CA LEU A 279 -40.66 -0.26 3.30
C LEU A 279 -41.25 -0.22 4.72
N ARG A 280 -42.34 0.57 4.92
CA ARG A 280 -43.02 0.65 6.23
C ARG A 280 -43.61 -0.68 6.68
N ASN A 281 -44.19 -1.45 5.73
CA ASN A 281 -44.88 -2.70 6.03
C ASN A 281 -44.02 -3.94 5.86
N LYS A 282 -42.73 -3.79 5.48
CA LYS A 282 -41.81 -4.90 5.27
C LYS A 282 -41.46 -5.60 6.56
N ASP A 283 -41.62 -6.91 6.60
CA ASP A 283 -41.11 -7.75 7.69
C ASP A 283 -39.59 -7.89 7.57
N TRP A 284 -38.88 -6.95 8.20
CA TRP A 284 -37.41 -6.90 8.22
C TRP A 284 -36.81 -8.02 9.05
N ASP A 285 -37.53 -8.55 10.05
CA ASP A 285 -37.02 -9.60 10.96
C ASP A 285 -36.83 -10.92 10.21
N ASN A 286 -37.66 -11.18 9.21
CA ASN A 286 -37.59 -12.37 8.37
C ASN A 286 -36.99 -12.08 6.97
N PHE A 287 -36.40 -10.89 6.76
CA PHE A 287 -35.75 -10.57 5.49
C PHE A 287 -34.45 -11.34 5.29
N ASP A 288 -34.37 -12.10 4.18
CA ASP A 288 -33.20 -12.90 3.81
C ASP A 288 -32.66 -12.51 2.44
N MET A 289 -31.43 -11.98 2.41
CA MET A 289 -30.73 -11.59 1.17
C MET A 289 -30.37 -12.77 0.25
N PHE A 290 -30.32 -14.01 0.77
CA PHE A 290 -29.97 -15.16 -0.06
C PHE A 290 -31.15 -15.65 -0.90
N SER A 291 -32.36 -15.40 -0.45
CA SER A 291 -33.61 -15.81 -1.11
C SER A 291 -34.37 -14.66 -1.79
N VAL A 292 -33.88 -13.41 -1.66
CA VAL A 292 -34.54 -12.22 -2.19
C VAL A 292 -34.69 -12.27 -3.70
N ARG A 293 -35.86 -11.86 -4.23
CA ARG A 293 -36.15 -11.76 -5.66
C ARG A 293 -35.82 -10.36 -6.20
N ARG A 294 -35.71 -10.26 -7.54
CA ARG A 294 -35.40 -8.98 -8.22
C ARG A 294 -36.40 -7.89 -7.96
N ASP A 295 -37.69 -8.22 -8.02
CA ASP A 295 -38.78 -7.27 -7.76
C ASP A 295 -38.73 -6.78 -6.31
N GLU A 296 -38.47 -7.66 -5.40
CA GLU A 296 -38.38 -7.36 -3.98
C GLU A 296 -37.18 -6.44 -3.65
N ILE A 297 -36.01 -6.75 -4.18
CA ILE A 297 -34.82 -5.93 -3.93
C ILE A 297 -34.93 -4.55 -4.62
N ALA A 298 -35.59 -4.45 -5.77
CA ALA A 298 -35.85 -3.19 -6.44
C ALA A 298 -36.74 -2.29 -5.56
N ASN A 299 -37.84 -2.85 -5.01
CA ASN A 299 -38.73 -2.12 -4.10
C ASN A 299 -38.05 -1.64 -2.80
N ILE A 300 -36.90 -2.23 -2.44
CA ILE A 300 -36.07 -1.80 -1.32
C ILE A 300 -35.05 -0.76 -1.78
N GLN A 301 -34.29 -1.07 -2.84
CA GLN A 301 -33.14 -0.25 -3.26
C GLN A 301 -33.52 1.05 -3.94
N GLU A 302 -34.57 1.08 -4.73
CA GLU A 302 -34.97 2.30 -5.45
C GLU A 302 -35.36 3.44 -4.50
N PRO A 303 -36.26 3.26 -3.51
CA PRO A 303 -36.59 4.34 -2.55
C PRO A 303 -35.39 4.77 -1.70
N ILE A 304 -34.53 3.84 -1.30
CA ILE A 304 -33.30 4.16 -0.56
C ILE A 304 -32.37 5.02 -1.44
N GLY A 305 -32.24 4.69 -2.71
CA GLY A 305 -31.44 5.45 -3.67
C GLY A 305 -31.95 6.88 -3.85
N GLU A 306 -33.28 7.06 -3.95
CA GLU A 306 -33.88 8.41 -4.06
C GLU A 306 -33.70 9.22 -2.77
N PHE A 307 -33.78 8.55 -1.61
CA PHE A 307 -33.49 9.20 -0.32
C PHE A 307 -32.04 9.66 -0.25
N PHE A 308 -31.07 8.83 -0.65
CA PHE A 308 -29.66 9.25 -0.65
C PHE A 308 -29.36 10.39 -1.63
N LYS A 309 -29.96 10.39 -2.81
CA LYS A 309 -29.82 11.48 -3.79
C LYS A 309 -30.36 12.84 -3.28
N ALA A 310 -31.29 12.83 -2.36
CA ALA A 310 -31.84 14.05 -1.77
C ALA A 310 -30.91 14.71 -0.75
N HIS A 311 -29.92 13.98 -0.24
CA HIS A 311 -29.03 14.41 0.84
C HIS A 311 -27.58 14.46 0.40
N THR A 312 -26.78 15.32 1.06
CA THR A 312 -25.32 15.32 0.94
C THR A 312 -24.71 14.14 1.71
N SER A 313 -23.49 13.76 1.35
CA SER A 313 -22.73 12.70 2.03
C SER A 313 -22.57 12.98 3.53
N LYS A 314 -22.33 14.25 3.89
CA LYS A 314 -22.21 14.72 5.28
C LYS A 314 -23.54 14.66 6.04
N GLU A 315 -24.66 15.05 5.42
CA GLU A 315 -26.00 14.89 6.02
C GLU A 315 -26.32 13.42 6.28
N LEU A 316 -26.03 12.55 5.31
CA LEU A 316 -26.24 11.12 5.44
C LEU A 316 -25.37 10.50 6.56
N TRP A 317 -24.10 10.86 6.64
CA TRP A 317 -23.21 10.42 7.70
C TRP A 317 -23.69 10.85 9.09
N ASN A 318 -23.95 12.14 9.26
CA ASN A 318 -24.41 12.69 10.54
C ASN A 318 -25.76 12.14 10.98
N GLY A 319 -26.64 11.84 10.04
CA GLY A 319 -27.93 11.21 10.31
C GLY A 319 -27.81 9.71 10.64
N ALA A 320 -26.88 9.01 10.02
CA ALA A 320 -26.67 7.57 10.19
C ALA A 320 -26.06 7.21 11.55
N VAL A 321 -25.06 7.97 12.01
CA VAL A 321 -24.31 7.68 13.24
C VAL A 321 -25.23 7.52 14.47
N PRO A 322 -26.08 8.49 14.85
CA PRO A 322 -26.95 8.35 16.02
C PRO A 322 -27.99 7.25 15.87
N ARG A 323 -28.34 6.87 14.63
CA ARG A 323 -29.30 5.81 14.31
C ARG A 323 -28.67 4.44 14.20
N GLN A 324 -27.36 4.34 14.39
CA GLN A 324 -26.56 3.10 14.24
C GLN A 324 -26.74 2.44 12.86
N ILE A 325 -26.86 3.26 11.83
CA ILE A 325 -26.92 2.82 10.43
C ILE A 325 -25.48 2.75 9.90
N SER A 326 -25.08 1.57 9.38
CA SER A 326 -23.78 1.36 8.77
C SER A 326 -23.76 1.96 7.36
N LEU A 327 -23.55 3.25 7.30
CA LEU A 327 -23.45 4.06 6.10
C LEU A 327 -22.21 4.96 6.25
N GLY A 328 -21.47 5.20 5.18
CA GLY A 328 -20.32 6.11 5.20
C GLY A 328 -20.10 6.80 3.87
N PRO A 329 -19.50 7.99 3.86
CA PRO A 329 -19.13 8.70 2.63
C PRO A 329 -18.01 7.97 1.89
N LEU A 330 -17.95 8.13 0.56
CA LEU A 330 -16.76 7.87 -0.22
C LEU A 330 -15.95 9.16 -0.29
N SER A 331 -14.94 9.24 0.56
CA SER A 331 -14.15 10.45 0.73
C SER A 331 -13.17 10.67 -0.42
N SER A 332 -13.05 11.92 -0.86
CA SER A 332 -11.96 12.40 -1.71
C SER A 332 -10.68 12.60 -0.90
N MET A 333 -9.57 12.94 -1.56
CA MET A 333 -8.32 13.28 -0.85
C MET A 333 -8.48 14.57 -0.01
N GLU A 334 -9.28 15.53 -0.47
CA GLU A 334 -9.61 16.74 0.25
C GLU A 334 -10.40 16.44 1.53
N ASP A 335 -11.42 15.59 1.43
CA ASP A 335 -12.22 15.15 2.59
C ASP A 335 -11.35 14.44 3.64
N LEU A 336 -10.34 13.67 3.23
CA LEU A 336 -9.44 12.99 4.17
C LEU A 336 -8.59 13.97 4.98
N LEU A 337 -8.17 15.10 4.40
CA LEU A 337 -7.42 16.13 5.13
C LEU A 337 -8.28 16.80 6.21
N GLU A 338 -9.58 16.89 5.99
CA GLU A 338 -10.55 17.47 6.92
C GLU A 338 -11.21 16.45 7.85
N ASP A 339 -10.91 15.15 7.69
CA ASP A 339 -11.54 14.08 8.48
C ASP A 339 -11.19 14.20 9.97
N GLU A 340 -12.21 14.40 10.80
CA GLU A 340 -12.09 14.59 12.25
C GLU A 340 -11.48 13.36 12.96
N GLY A 341 -11.71 12.16 12.43
CA GLY A 341 -11.15 10.91 12.96
C GLY A 341 -9.65 10.84 12.75
N LEU A 342 -9.17 11.19 11.53
CA LEU A 342 -7.75 11.22 11.20
C LEU A 342 -7.05 12.36 11.94
N GLN A 343 -7.66 13.55 12.02
CA GLN A 343 -7.13 14.68 12.79
C GLN A 343 -7.04 14.33 14.29
N GLY A 344 -8.09 13.79 14.88
CA GLY A 344 -8.13 13.37 16.29
C GLY A 344 -7.10 12.28 16.64
N ARG A 345 -6.63 11.54 15.65
CA ARG A 345 -5.56 10.54 15.78
C ARG A 345 -4.16 11.10 15.47
N ASN A 346 -4.00 12.38 15.20
CA ASN A 346 -2.75 13.03 14.78
C ASN A 346 -2.09 12.31 13.58
N PHE A 347 -2.94 11.89 12.61
CA PHE A 347 -2.48 11.10 11.47
C PHE A 347 -1.60 11.93 10.53
N TRP A 348 -1.91 13.21 10.35
CA TRP A 348 -1.18 14.09 9.44
C TRP A 348 0.08 14.65 10.10
N LYS A 349 1.18 14.72 9.33
CA LYS A 349 2.45 15.31 9.75
C LYS A 349 2.94 16.32 8.73
N GLU A 350 3.35 17.46 9.22
CA GLU A 350 3.97 18.51 8.41
C GLU A 350 5.49 18.33 8.40
N ILE A 351 6.04 18.19 7.20
CA ILE A 351 7.48 17.98 6.98
C ILE A 351 8.04 19.14 6.17
N GLU A 352 9.07 19.76 6.69
CA GLU A 352 9.77 20.84 5.99
C GLU A 352 10.58 20.31 4.80
N HIS A 353 10.50 21.03 3.69
CA HIS A 353 11.27 20.86 2.47
C HIS A 353 12.09 22.14 2.22
N PRO A 354 13.26 22.29 2.86
CA PRO A 354 14.06 23.51 2.73
C PRO A 354 14.47 23.81 1.29
N GLU A 355 14.71 22.77 0.49
CA GLU A 355 15.06 22.86 -0.93
C GLU A 355 13.92 23.41 -1.81
N LEU A 356 12.68 23.31 -1.33
CA LEU A 356 11.47 23.83 -1.99
C LEU A 356 10.96 25.13 -1.32
N GLY A 357 11.50 25.49 -0.16
CA GLY A 357 11.04 26.62 0.65
C GLY A 357 9.63 26.48 1.20
N THR A 358 9.17 25.25 1.46
CA THR A 358 7.81 24.98 1.90
C THR A 358 7.73 23.80 2.88
N THR A 359 6.55 23.61 3.45
CA THR A 359 6.16 22.44 4.26
C THR A 359 5.09 21.65 3.51
N ILE A 360 5.19 20.33 3.54
CA ILE A 360 4.25 19.42 2.88
C ILE A 360 3.63 18.50 3.94
N THR A 361 2.32 18.28 3.84
CA THR A 361 1.58 17.36 4.70
C THR A 361 1.74 15.92 4.22
N TYR A 362 2.15 15.04 5.11
CA TYR A 362 2.33 13.61 4.88
C TYR A 362 1.39 12.77 5.75
N PRO A 363 1.02 11.56 5.29
CA PRO A 363 0.52 10.53 6.19
C PRO A 363 1.56 10.26 7.29
N GLY A 364 1.11 10.21 8.53
CA GLY A 364 1.96 9.93 9.68
C GLY A 364 2.16 8.43 9.91
N GLN A 365 2.01 8.03 11.17
CA GLN A 365 2.25 6.64 11.55
C GLN A 365 1.14 5.69 11.05
N PHE A 366 1.55 4.57 10.46
CA PHE A 366 0.63 3.52 10.02
C PHE A 366 0.08 2.67 11.19
N VAL A 367 0.73 2.72 12.35
CA VAL A 367 0.31 2.07 13.60
C VAL A 367 0.67 2.96 14.80
N GLN A 368 -0.24 3.09 15.76
CA GLN A 368 0.04 3.79 17.01
C GLN A 368 0.58 2.80 18.03
N SER A 369 1.69 3.16 18.68
CA SER A 369 2.29 2.44 19.79
C SER A 369 2.24 3.28 21.07
N SER A 370 2.15 2.62 22.22
CA SER A 370 2.24 3.30 23.52
C SER A 370 3.66 3.79 23.84
N GLU A 371 4.67 3.24 23.18
CA GLU A 371 6.07 3.45 23.53
C GLU A 371 6.83 4.37 22.56
N GLU A 372 6.48 4.35 21.27
CA GLU A 372 7.24 5.05 20.25
C GLU A 372 6.31 5.69 19.19
N ASP A 373 6.74 6.82 18.63
CA ASP A 373 6.12 7.45 17.45
C ASP A 373 6.79 6.96 16.16
N TYR A 374 6.06 6.25 15.35
CA TYR A 374 6.49 5.70 14.06
C TYR A 374 6.12 6.59 12.87
N SER A 375 5.96 7.88 13.10
CA SER A 375 5.57 8.82 12.04
C SER A 375 6.71 9.18 11.11
N THR A 376 6.35 9.81 9.99
CA THR A 376 7.30 10.50 9.12
C THR A 376 7.95 11.65 9.88
N ARG A 377 9.29 11.69 9.93
CA ARG A 377 10.11 12.67 10.66
C ARG A 377 10.94 13.53 9.73
N PHE A 378 11.39 12.97 8.62
CA PHE A 378 12.27 13.62 7.67
C PHE A 378 11.74 13.43 6.25
N ARG A 379 11.96 14.42 5.40
CA ARG A 379 11.68 14.33 3.96
C ARG A 379 12.51 13.23 3.29
N ALA A 380 12.13 12.87 2.08
CA ALA A 380 12.95 12.01 1.24
C ALA A 380 14.30 12.68 0.92
N PRO A 381 15.40 11.90 0.82
CA PRO A 381 16.72 12.45 0.58
C PRO A 381 16.88 12.96 -0.86
N LEU A 382 17.73 13.96 -1.04
CA LEU A 382 18.26 14.36 -2.35
C LEU A 382 19.29 13.33 -2.82
N ILE A 383 19.65 13.38 -4.12
CA ILE A 383 20.64 12.46 -4.71
C ILE A 383 21.99 12.59 -3.99
N GLY A 384 22.45 11.50 -3.36
CA GLY A 384 23.74 11.47 -2.68
C GLY A 384 23.87 12.37 -1.45
N GLU A 385 22.78 12.90 -0.92
CA GLU A 385 22.76 13.85 0.20
C GLU A 385 23.56 13.36 1.42
N HIS A 386 23.56 12.07 1.67
CA HIS A 386 24.20 11.47 2.86
C HIS A 386 25.48 10.68 2.51
N ASN A 387 26.08 10.90 1.33
CA ASN A 387 27.32 10.21 0.92
C ASN A 387 28.43 10.36 1.95
N GLU A 388 28.72 11.59 2.40
CA GLU A 388 29.81 11.85 3.35
C GLU A 388 29.58 11.14 4.69
N GLU A 389 28.37 11.23 5.25
CA GLU A 389 28.00 10.57 6.51
C GLU A 389 28.12 9.06 6.42
N ALA A 390 27.46 8.47 5.43
CA ALA A 390 27.38 7.02 5.30
C ALA A 390 28.75 6.37 5.01
N TYR A 391 29.53 6.98 4.12
CA TYR A 391 30.84 6.43 3.76
C TYR A 391 31.90 6.65 4.84
N SER A 392 31.85 7.77 5.57
CA SER A 392 32.69 7.95 6.74
C SER A 392 32.43 6.92 7.83
N SER A 393 31.18 6.46 7.98
CA SER A 393 30.81 5.42 8.95
C SER A 393 31.45 4.05 8.66
N ILE A 394 31.92 3.81 7.44
CA ILE A 394 32.64 2.60 7.03
C ILE A 394 34.13 2.84 6.77
N GLY A 395 34.65 3.99 7.19
CA GLY A 395 36.07 4.31 7.21
C GLY A 395 36.65 4.86 5.91
N LEU A 396 35.83 5.42 5.00
CA LEU A 396 36.33 6.13 3.83
C LEU A 396 36.60 7.58 4.19
N ALA A 397 37.78 8.08 3.81
CA ALA A 397 38.17 9.46 4.04
C ALA A 397 37.54 10.41 2.97
N ARG A 398 37.43 11.69 3.31
CA ARG A 398 36.81 12.69 2.42
C ARG A 398 37.55 12.80 1.07
N GLU A 399 38.87 12.64 1.09
CA GLU A 399 39.72 12.67 -0.11
C GLU A 399 39.40 11.47 -1.04
N GLU A 400 39.15 10.30 -0.46
CA GLU A 400 38.75 9.11 -1.22
C GLU A 400 37.36 9.31 -1.87
N LEU A 401 36.41 9.98 -1.17
CA LEU A 401 35.09 10.26 -1.72
C LEU A 401 35.16 11.18 -2.96
N LEU A 402 36.08 12.14 -2.97
CA LEU A 402 36.28 13.01 -4.15
C LEU A 402 36.76 12.20 -5.35
N ILE A 403 37.69 11.26 -5.14
CA ILE A 403 38.21 10.38 -6.20
C ILE A 403 37.10 9.46 -6.73
N LEU A 404 36.32 8.85 -5.83
CA LEU A 404 35.21 7.96 -6.17
C LEU A 404 34.12 8.70 -6.95
N LYS A 405 33.82 9.94 -6.58
CA LYS A 405 32.87 10.80 -7.29
C LYS A 405 33.36 11.15 -8.70
N GLN A 406 34.63 11.51 -8.84
CA GLN A 406 35.22 11.80 -10.15
C GLN A 406 35.27 10.58 -11.07
N ALA A 407 35.41 9.39 -10.49
CA ALA A 407 35.36 8.12 -11.20
C ALA A 407 33.93 7.62 -11.51
N GLY A 408 32.88 8.33 -11.09
CA GLY A 408 31.46 7.93 -11.28
C GLY A 408 31.07 6.68 -10.50
N ILE A 409 31.71 6.46 -9.35
CA ILE A 409 31.42 5.32 -8.48
C ILE A 409 30.38 5.70 -7.42
N ILE A 410 30.45 6.94 -6.94
CA ILE A 410 29.48 7.53 -5.99
C ILE A 410 28.95 8.86 -6.50
#